data_7294ac89f546e75b312b7889e8aa4aa0
#
_entry.id   7294ac89f546e75b312b7889e8aa4aa0
#
_cell.length_a   1.000
_cell.length_b   1.000
_cell.length_c   1.000
_cell.angle_alpha   90.00
_cell.angle_beta   90.00
_cell.angle_gamma   90.00
#
_symmetry.space_group_name_H-M   'P 1'
#
loop_
_entity.id
_entity.type
_entity.pdbx_description
1 polymer ?
#
loop_
_entity_poly.entity_id
_entity_poly.type
_entity_poly.pdbx_seq_one_letter_code
_entity_poly.pdbx_strand_id
1 'polypeptide(L)'
;MLIAGLNTGGHDSAFCILEDGKPIIHVELERIIRQKQPMGDSFQLLMDYYPEFKKIKYFTEIYHAEKGLIENKYPYAYKLMKDIAKKNGGEFYYIDHHKSHAANAFYTSPFEDALIVT
;
A
#
# COMPACT_ATOMS: atom_id res chain seq x y z
N MET A 1 -9.22 13.30 -2.03
CA MET A 1 -7.85 12.86 -2.36
C MET A 1 -7.72 11.39 -2.03
N LEU A 2 -7.29 10.60 -2.99
CA LEU A 2 -7.14 9.16 -2.83
C LEU A 2 -5.68 8.79 -2.60
N ILE A 3 -5.45 7.95 -1.59
CA ILE A 3 -4.14 7.43 -1.24
C ILE A 3 -4.23 5.90 -1.19
N ALA A 4 -3.32 5.23 -1.87
CA ALA A 4 -3.21 3.78 -1.83
C ALA A 4 -2.04 3.35 -0.96
N GLY A 5 -2.30 2.44 -0.04
CA GLY A 5 -1.27 1.76 0.72
C GLY A 5 -1.15 0.32 0.26
N LEU A 6 0.07 -0.13 0.00
CA LEU A 6 0.34 -1.46 -0.55
C LEU A 6 1.39 -2.21 0.25
N ASN A 7 1.25 -3.51 0.27
CA ASN A 7 2.27 -4.43 0.77
C ASN A 7 2.51 -5.50 -0.30
N THR A 8 3.57 -5.33 -1.07
CA THR A 8 3.93 -6.22 -2.19
C THR A 8 5.24 -6.94 -1.90
N GLY A 9 5.30 -8.20 -2.26
CA GLY A 9 6.54 -8.99 -2.21
C GLY A 9 6.94 -9.53 -0.85
N GLY A 10 6.25 -9.15 0.22
CA GLY A 10 6.37 -9.79 1.52
C GLY A 10 5.20 -10.77 1.73
N HIS A 11 5.10 -11.33 2.93
CA HIS A 11 3.92 -12.10 3.28
C HIS A 11 2.72 -11.17 3.48
N ASP A 12 1.51 -11.72 3.33
CA ASP A 12 0.25 -10.98 3.54
C ASP A 12 0.06 -9.81 2.58
N SER A 13 0.27 -10.06 1.28
CA SER A 13 0.03 -9.05 0.24
C SER A 13 -1.38 -8.46 0.35
N ALA A 14 -1.47 -7.14 0.31
CA ALA A 14 -2.71 -6.43 0.54
C ALA A 14 -2.64 -5.02 -0.04
N PHE A 15 -3.82 -4.40 -0.20
CA PHE A 15 -3.90 -2.96 -0.44
C PHE A 15 -5.00 -2.34 0.39
N CYS A 16 -4.87 -1.05 0.63
CA CYS A 16 -5.88 -0.22 1.30
C CYS A 16 -6.00 1.10 0.57
N ILE A 17 -7.22 1.61 0.44
CA ILE A 17 -7.46 2.94 -0.12
C ILE A 17 -8.02 3.85 0.96
N LEU A 18 -7.40 5.03 1.10
CA LEU A 18 -7.90 6.11 1.93
C LEU A 18 -8.49 7.21 1.05
N GLU A 19 -9.66 7.69 1.39
CA GLU A 19 -10.24 8.89 0.79
C GLU A 19 -10.39 9.95 1.87
N ASP A 20 -9.68 11.07 1.69
CA ASP A 20 -9.68 12.18 2.66
C ASP A 20 -9.40 11.71 4.09
N GLY A 21 -8.44 10.81 4.23
CA GLY A 21 -7.99 10.28 5.51
C GLY A 21 -8.82 9.13 6.07
N LYS A 22 -9.86 8.70 5.37
CA LYS A 22 -10.72 7.59 5.83
C LYS A 22 -10.52 6.34 4.98
N PRO A 23 -10.34 5.16 5.60
CA PRO A 23 -10.27 3.91 4.85
C PRO A 23 -11.62 3.62 4.19
N ILE A 24 -11.60 3.40 2.87
CA ILE A 24 -12.82 3.06 2.11
C ILE A 24 -12.81 1.63 1.59
N ILE A 25 -11.64 1.02 1.42
CA ILE A 25 -11.52 -0.38 1.02
C ILE A 25 -10.18 -0.94 1.51
N HIS A 26 -10.19 -2.17 1.97
CA HIS A 26 -9.01 -2.94 2.33
C HIS A 26 -9.19 -4.36 1.85
N VAL A 27 -8.29 -4.84 1.01
CA VAL A 27 -8.35 -6.20 0.45
C VAL A 27 -7.03 -6.91 0.70
N GLU A 28 -7.13 -8.09 1.29
CA GLU A 28 -6.00 -8.98 1.53
C GLU A 28 -6.05 -10.15 0.53
N LEU A 29 -4.91 -10.44 -0.10
CA LEU A 29 -4.80 -11.54 -1.06
C LEU A 29 -5.19 -12.88 -0.42
N GLU A 30 -4.84 -13.07 0.85
CA GLU A 30 -5.18 -14.26 1.62
C GLU A 30 -6.69 -14.57 1.58
N ARG A 31 -7.53 -13.54 1.65
CA ARG A 31 -8.99 -13.69 1.63
C ARG A 31 -9.51 -14.12 0.26
N ILE A 32 -8.80 -13.75 -0.80
CA ILE A 32 -9.17 -14.08 -2.17
C ILE A 32 -8.76 -15.50 -2.54
N ILE A 33 -7.50 -15.85 -2.31
CA ILE A 33 -6.95 -17.15 -2.74
C ILE A 33 -7.01 -18.22 -1.64
N ARG A 34 -7.41 -17.86 -0.43
CA ARG A 34 -7.54 -18.73 0.74
C ARG A 34 -6.25 -19.50 1.09
N GLN A 35 -5.13 -18.84 0.92
CA GLN A 35 -3.82 -19.35 1.26
C GLN A 35 -3.22 -18.44 2.33
N LYS A 36 -2.63 -19.01 3.39
CA LYS A 36 -2.04 -18.21 4.47
C LYS A 36 -0.76 -17.53 3.99
N GLN A 37 -0.58 -16.27 4.41
CA GLN A 37 0.62 -15.45 4.15
C GLN A 37 1.02 -15.46 2.67
N PRO A 38 0.09 -15.22 1.72
CA PRO A 38 0.44 -15.24 0.32
C PRO A 38 1.32 -14.06 -0.06
N MET A 39 2.21 -14.30 -1.02
CA MET A 39 3.03 -13.27 -1.64
C MET A 39 2.48 -12.97 -3.03
N GLY A 40 2.49 -11.70 -3.42
CA GLY A 40 2.01 -11.34 -4.74
C GLY A 40 2.08 -9.86 -5.01
N ASP A 41 1.63 -9.48 -6.20
CA ASP A 41 1.56 -8.09 -6.65
C ASP A 41 0.31 -7.43 -6.09
N SER A 42 0.48 -6.61 -5.07
CA SER A 42 -0.63 -5.87 -4.45
C SER A 42 -1.25 -4.85 -5.40
N PHE A 43 -0.48 -4.34 -6.36
CA PHE A 43 -1.03 -3.41 -7.33
C PHE A 43 -1.98 -4.11 -8.30
N GLN A 44 -1.66 -5.34 -8.72
CA GLN A 44 -2.58 -6.13 -9.54
C GLN A 44 -3.88 -6.39 -8.78
N LEU A 45 -3.77 -6.73 -7.49
CA LEU A 45 -4.93 -6.90 -6.63
C LEU A 45 -5.77 -5.62 -6.54
N LEU A 46 -5.12 -4.48 -6.39
CA LEU A 46 -5.77 -3.17 -6.37
C LEU A 46 -6.52 -2.89 -7.66
N MET A 47 -5.88 -3.10 -8.81
CA MET A 47 -6.52 -2.88 -10.12
C MET A 47 -7.75 -3.79 -10.30
N ASP A 48 -7.67 -5.03 -9.83
CA ASP A 48 -8.76 -6.00 -9.97
C ASP A 48 -9.97 -5.65 -9.11
N TYR A 49 -9.76 -5.08 -7.93
CA TYR A 49 -10.82 -4.84 -6.94
C TYR A 49 -11.15 -3.37 -6.71
N TYR A 50 -10.40 -2.44 -7.30
CA TYR A 50 -10.67 -1.02 -7.19
C TYR A 50 -10.65 -0.35 -8.58
N PRO A 51 -11.79 -0.29 -9.28
CA PRO A 51 -11.84 0.23 -10.66
C PRO A 51 -11.37 1.68 -10.83
N GLU A 52 -11.44 2.47 -9.76
CA GLU A 52 -11.05 3.89 -9.79
C GLU A 52 -9.56 4.13 -9.52
N PHE A 53 -8.72 3.10 -9.65
CA PHE A 53 -7.29 3.18 -9.34
C PHE A 53 -6.56 4.28 -10.12
N LYS A 54 -7.03 4.66 -11.31
CA LYS A 54 -6.42 5.72 -12.11
C LYS A 54 -6.60 7.13 -11.53
N LYS A 55 -7.45 7.28 -10.52
CA LYS A 55 -7.70 8.55 -9.83
C LYS A 55 -6.81 8.70 -8.58
N ILE A 56 -6.05 7.70 -8.22
CA ILE A 56 -5.20 7.72 -7.02
C ILE A 56 -4.09 8.75 -7.22
N LYS A 57 -3.91 9.59 -6.21
CA LYS A 57 -2.92 10.66 -6.23
C LYS A 57 -1.60 10.24 -5.58
N TYR A 58 -1.66 9.48 -4.51
CA TYR A 58 -0.47 9.02 -3.80
C TYR A 58 -0.50 7.51 -3.64
N PHE A 59 0.62 6.88 -3.95
CA PHE A 59 0.83 5.47 -3.69
C PHE A 59 1.91 5.32 -2.64
N THR A 60 1.71 4.44 -1.68
CA THR A 60 2.72 4.10 -0.69
C THR A 60 2.97 2.60 -0.69
N GLU A 61 4.21 2.21 -0.57
CA GLU A 61 4.63 0.82 -0.48
C GLU A 61 5.52 0.66 0.75
N ILE A 62 5.40 -0.47 1.44
CA ILE A 62 6.20 -0.73 2.63
C ILE A 62 7.67 -0.93 2.23
N TYR A 63 8.57 -0.24 2.95
CA TYR A 63 10.00 -0.39 2.73
C TYR A 63 10.55 -1.63 3.42
N HIS A 64 11.11 -2.52 2.63
CA HIS A 64 11.94 -3.64 3.07
C HIS A 64 13.36 -3.45 2.52
N ALA A 65 14.34 -4.05 3.17
CA ALA A 65 15.74 -3.95 2.73
C ALA A 65 15.97 -4.52 1.32
N GLU A 66 15.09 -5.40 0.86
CA GLU A 66 15.19 -6.09 -0.42
C GLU A 66 14.41 -5.40 -1.56
N LYS A 67 14.08 -4.16 -1.43
CA LYS A 67 13.18 -3.44 -2.35
C LYS A 67 13.59 -3.41 -3.80
N GLY A 68 14.86 -3.27 -4.07
CA GLY A 68 15.34 -3.28 -5.43
C GLY A 68 14.96 -4.55 -6.17
N LEU A 69 14.97 -5.68 -5.47
CA LEU A 69 14.54 -6.96 -6.03
C LEU A 69 13.04 -7.00 -6.29
N ILE A 70 12.24 -6.42 -5.40
CA ILE A 70 10.78 -6.38 -5.55
C ILE A 70 10.38 -5.53 -6.74
N GLU A 71 10.97 -4.34 -6.91
CA GLU A 71 10.72 -3.52 -8.09
C GLU A 71 11.10 -4.22 -9.38
N ASN A 72 12.22 -4.95 -9.40
CA ASN A 72 12.65 -5.72 -10.55
C ASN A 72 11.70 -6.88 -10.87
N LYS A 73 11.05 -7.43 -9.86
CA LYS A 73 10.07 -8.51 -10.03
C LYS A 73 8.76 -8.02 -10.66
N TYR A 74 8.36 -6.78 -10.36
CA TYR A 74 7.11 -6.20 -10.83
C TYR A 74 7.33 -4.83 -11.49
N PRO A 75 8.21 -4.74 -12.52
CA PRO A 75 8.61 -3.42 -13.06
C PRO A 75 7.45 -2.63 -13.67
N TYR A 76 6.50 -3.31 -14.30
CA TYR A 76 5.34 -2.65 -14.90
C TYR A 76 4.41 -2.06 -13.84
N ALA A 77 4.20 -2.77 -12.75
CA ALA A 77 3.34 -2.31 -11.66
C ALA A 77 3.88 -1.03 -11.04
N TYR A 78 5.17 -1.01 -10.70
CA TYR A 78 5.79 0.18 -10.10
C TYR A 78 5.80 1.36 -11.05
N LYS A 79 6.13 1.13 -12.31
CA LYS A 79 6.11 2.19 -13.32
C LYS A 79 4.70 2.78 -13.48
N LEU A 80 3.70 1.92 -13.57
CA LEU A 80 2.31 2.35 -13.72
C LEU A 80 1.82 3.17 -12.53
N MET A 81 2.13 2.73 -11.30
CA MET A 81 1.78 3.50 -10.10
C MET A 81 2.43 4.88 -10.10
N LYS A 82 3.72 4.95 -10.43
CA LYS A 82 4.44 6.22 -10.51
C LYS A 82 3.85 7.15 -11.56
N ASP A 83 3.48 6.61 -12.73
CA ASP A 83 2.89 7.39 -13.82
C ASP A 83 1.49 7.91 -13.44
N ILE A 84 0.66 7.09 -12.82
CA ILE A 84 -0.67 7.49 -12.35
C ILE A 84 -0.56 8.61 -11.32
N ALA A 85 0.30 8.44 -10.32
CA ALA A 85 0.50 9.46 -9.28
C ALA A 85 0.95 10.78 -9.88
N LYS A 86 1.94 10.76 -10.76
CA LYS A 86 2.47 11.96 -11.42
C LYS A 86 1.40 12.67 -12.23
N LYS A 87 0.60 11.92 -12.98
CA LYS A 87 -0.50 12.49 -13.78
C LYS A 87 -1.52 13.22 -12.91
N ASN A 88 -1.75 12.71 -11.69
CA ASN A 88 -2.72 13.28 -10.76
C ASN A 88 -2.11 14.34 -9.83
N GLY A 89 -0.86 14.74 -10.05
CA GLY A 89 -0.18 15.75 -9.24
C GLY A 89 0.33 15.24 -7.90
N GLY A 90 0.47 13.94 -7.74
CA GLY A 90 0.99 13.30 -6.55
C GLY A 90 2.31 12.59 -6.76
N GLU A 91 2.60 11.65 -5.91
CA GLU A 91 3.86 10.90 -5.91
C GLU A 91 3.69 9.49 -5.41
N PHE A 92 4.72 8.68 -5.66
CA PHE A 92 4.88 7.34 -5.10
C PHE A 92 5.91 7.40 -3.98
N TYR A 93 5.60 6.84 -2.82
CA TYR A 93 6.48 6.83 -1.64
C TYR A 93 6.75 5.42 -1.16
N TYR A 94 7.97 5.23 -0.67
CA TYR A 94 8.29 4.08 0.14
C TYR A 94 8.24 4.47 1.62
N ILE A 95 7.56 3.68 2.43
CA ILE A 95 7.44 3.92 3.87
C ILE A 95 8.15 2.80 4.62
N ASP A 96 9.01 3.15 5.56
CA ASP A 96 9.70 2.19 6.41
C ASP A 96 8.71 1.23 7.09
N HIS A 97 9.05 -0.05 7.16
CA HIS A 97 8.19 -1.09 7.69
C HIS A 97 7.73 -0.80 9.14
N HIS A 98 8.68 -0.49 10.02
CA HIS A 98 8.36 -0.19 11.42
C HIS A 98 7.57 1.11 11.56
N LYS A 99 7.91 2.10 10.75
CA LYS A 99 7.17 3.36 10.72
C LYS A 99 5.72 3.16 10.26
N SER A 100 5.50 2.24 9.32
CA SER A 100 4.15 1.89 8.88
C SER A 100 3.33 1.27 10.01
N HIS A 101 3.93 0.38 10.80
CA HIS A 101 3.28 -0.19 11.99
C HIS A 101 2.96 0.87 13.04
N ALA A 102 3.91 1.76 13.31
CA ALA A 102 3.72 2.85 14.26
C ALA A 102 2.57 3.78 13.82
N ALA A 103 2.54 4.15 12.55
CA ALA A 103 1.49 5.00 11.99
C ALA A 103 0.12 4.32 12.09
N ASN A 104 0.03 3.04 11.77
CA ASN A 104 -1.23 2.31 11.89
C ASN A 104 -1.73 2.29 13.33
N ALA A 105 -0.87 2.02 14.29
CA ALA A 105 -1.24 1.99 15.70
C ALA A 105 -1.69 3.37 16.21
N PHE A 106 -0.94 4.42 15.86
CA PHE A 106 -1.19 5.77 16.35
C PHE A 106 -2.42 6.41 15.71
N TYR A 107 -2.48 6.42 14.37
CA TYR A 107 -3.54 7.15 13.65
C TYR A 107 -4.91 6.48 13.70
N THR A 108 -4.96 5.20 14.09
CA THR A 108 -6.23 4.51 14.36
C THR A 108 -6.63 4.56 15.83
N SER A 109 -5.80 5.16 16.69
CA SER A 109 -6.08 5.31 18.13
C SER A 109 -6.77 6.65 18.41
N PRO A 110 -7.40 6.80 19.61
CA PRO A 110 -7.99 8.08 20.03
C PRO A 110 -6.98 9.06 20.61
N PHE A 111 -5.70 8.69 20.69
CA PHE A 111 -4.68 9.51 21.36
C PHE A 111 -4.14 10.60 20.45
N GLU A 112 -3.90 11.80 21.03
CA GLU A 112 -3.21 12.89 20.33
C GLU A 112 -1.70 12.79 20.50
N ASP A 113 -1.24 12.16 21.56
CA ASP A 113 0.17 11.95 21.87
C ASP A 113 0.34 10.58 22.53
N ALA A 114 1.35 9.82 22.11
CA ALA A 114 1.56 8.47 22.62
C ALA A 114 3.00 8.01 22.40
N LEU A 115 3.46 7.12 23.28
CA LEU A 115 4.70 6.37 23.07
C LEU A 115 4.37 5.12 22.26
N ILE A 116 5.11 4.91 21.18
CA ILE A 116 4.91 3.75 20.30
C ILE A 116 6.15 2.86 20.35
N VAL A 117 5.93 1.59 20.62
CA VAL A 117 7.00 0.58 20.64
C VAL A 117 6.78 -0.38 19.48
N THR A 118 7.80 -0.54 18.65
CA THR A 118 7.75 -1.43 17.49
C THR A 118 8.84 -2.50 17.53
#